data_268f0ee6b1d891fc7d0f184d9401b1ff
#
_entry.id   268f0ee6b1d891fc7d0f184d9401b1ff
#
_cell.length_a   1.000
_cell.length_b   1.000
_cell.length_c   1.000
_cell.angle_alpha   90.00
_cell.angle_beta   90.00
_cell.angle_gamma   90.00
#
_symmetry.space_group_name_H-M   'P 1'
#
loop_
_entity.id
_entity.type
_entity.pdbx_description
1 polymer ?
#
loop_
_entity_poly.entity_id
_entity_poly.type
_entity_poly.pdbx_seq_one_letter_code
_entity_poly.pdbx_strand_id
1 'polypeptide(L)'
;MQSPPTARQPTVPDINRVHAEIGAPVSEPSITIPADLLPKDGRFGAGPSKVRPEQIEALSAASRNILGTSHRQAPVKNLVGSIREGLSQFFRAPDGYEVVLGVGGSTAFWDAASFGLVEKKAQHLSFGEFGSKFASATNKAPFLEASSIITSEPGTRPAARAEAGVDVYAWPQNETSTGVAAPVKRVAGADGGALVLVDATSAAGGLDVDVAEADVYYFAPQKNFASDGGLWLGLFSPGALERAARIQASGRWIPDFLNVQTAIDNSRLNQTYNTPSLSTLVTLDAQVQWLNANGGLDFASKRTADSSGRIYSWAEASEFATPFVAKAEERSNVIATIDFDESVDAAVVAKVLRANGIVDTEPYRKLGRNQLRIATFVAIEPDDVSALLASVDYVVGELRN
;
A
#
# COMPACT_ATOMS: atom_id res chain seq x y z
N MET A 1 -50.67 -44.39 -16.28
CA MET A 1 -49.38 -43.69 -16.13
C MET A 1 -49.64 -42.22 -16.30
N GLN A 2 -49.71 -41.48 -15.20
CA GLN A 2 -49.89 -40.02 -15.18
C GLN A 2 -48.49 -39.37 -15.17
N SER A 3 -48.28 -38.40 -16.09
CA SER A 3 -47.05 -37.62 -16.17
C SER A 3 -46.91 -36.67 -14.99
N PRO A 4 -45.68 -36.45 -14.47
CA PRO A 4 -45.47 -35.53 -13.33
C PRO A 4 -45.61 -34.08 -13.75
N PRO A 5 -46.00 -33.16 -12.84
CA PRO A 5 -46.20 -31.75 -13.13
C PRO A 5 -44.87 -31.04 -13.39
N THR A 6 -44.81 -30.22 -14.44
CA THR A 6 -43.70 -29.35 -14.80
C THR A 6 -43.49 -28.27 -13.72
N ALA A 7 -42.31 -28.26 -13.13
CA ALA A 7 -41.88 -27.20 -12.20
C ALA A 7 -41.77 -25.86 -12.96
N ARG A 8 -42.47 -24.82 -12.44
CA ARG A 8 -42.31 -23.44 -12.90
C ARG A 8 -40.89 -22.95 -12.59
N GLN A 9 -40.17 -22.48 -13.62
CA GLN A 9 -38.95 -21.74 -13.44
C GLN A 9 -39.20 -20.40 -12.73
N PRO A 10 -38.36 -19.97 -11.80
CA PRO A 10 -38.46 -18.65 -11.16
C PRO A 10 -38.21 -17.58 -12.22
N THR A 11 -39.14 -16.63 -12.37
CA THR A 11 -38.98 -15.44 -13.19
C THR A 11 -37.90 -14.54 -12.60
N VAL A 12 -36.82 -14.30 -13.36
CA VAL A 12 -35.78 -13.33 -13.01
C VAL A 12 -36.42 -11.94 -13.00
N PRO A 13 -36.29 -11.12 -11.94
CA PRO A 13 -36.79 -9.75 -11.92
C PRO A 13 -36.10 -8.93 -13.01
N ASP A 14 -36.88 -8.12 -13.72
CA ASP A 14 -36.37 -7.19 -14.73
C ASP A 14 -35.50 -6.12 -14.07
N ILE A 15 -34.20 -6.23 -14.29
CA ILE A 15 -33.15 -5.34 -13.71
C ILE A 15 -33.39 -3.89 -14.16
N ASN A 16 -34.08 -3.65 -15.27
CA ASN A 16 -34.37 -2.31 -15.78
C ASN A 16 -35.48 -1.57 -15.01
N ARG A 17 -36.21 -2.25 -14.12
CA ARG A 17 -37.29 -1.61 -13.35
C ARG A 17 -36.81 -0.99 -12.03
N VAL A 18 -35.59 -1.34 -11.57
CA VAL A 18 -35.01 -0.83 -10.29
C VAL A 18 -34.38 0.56 -10.47
N HIS A 19 -34.13 1.01 -11.69
CA HIS A 19 -33.51 2.31 -11.98
C HIS A 19 -34.46 3.49 -12.14
N ALA A 20 -35.76 3.31 -11.95
CA ALA A 20 -36.76 4.34 -12.23
C ALA A 20 -37.18 5.25 -11.06
N GLU A 21 -36.58 5.06 -9.85
CA GLU A 21 -36.90 5.89 -8.67
C GLU A 21 -35.66 6.57 -8.05
N ILE A 22 -34.60 6.80 -8.83
CA ILE A 22 -33.54 7.70 -8.41
C ILE A 22 -33.98 9.10 -8.84
N GLY A 23 -34.23 9.98 -7.85
CA GLY A 23 -34.64 11.37 -8.06
C GLY A 23 -33.79 12.07 -9.12
N ALA A 24 -34.40 13.07 -9.81
CA ALA A 24 -33.74 13.83 -10.85
C ALA A 24 -32.31 14.22 -10.41
N PRO A 25 -31.29 14.05 -11.25
CA PRO A 25 -29.94 14.43 -10.88
C PRO A 25 -29.95 15.93 -10.54
N VAL A 26 -29.57 16.25 -9.31
CA VAL A 26 -29.25 17.65 -8.94
C VAL A 26 -28.16 18.04 -9.94
N SER A 27 -28.36 19.13 -10.68
CA SER A 27 -27.38 19.62 -11.65
C SER A 27 -26.06 19.84 -10.92
N GLU A 28 -25.07 19.00 -11.21
CA GLU A 28 -23.75 19.13 -10.61
C GLU A 28 -23.16 20.48 -11.01
N PRO A 29 -22.47 21.21 -10.08
CA PRO A 29 -21.86 22.47 -10.42
C PRO A 29 -20.85 22.28 -11.54
N SER A 30 -21.09 22.90 -12.69
CA SER A 30 -20.19 22.87 -13.85
C SER A 30 -19.07 23.89 -13.65
N ILE A 31 -18.14 23.59 -12.71
CA ILE A 31 -16.96 24.41 -12.46
C ILE A 31 -15.83 23.91 -13.35
N THR A 32 -15.31 24.81 -14.20
CA THR A 32 -14.11 24.56 -15.00
C THR A 32 -12.93 25.24 -14.36
N ILE A 33 -11.94 24.46 -13.96
CA ILE A 33 -10.69 24.96 -13.36
C ILE A 33 -9.82 25.59 -14.47
N PRO A 34 -9.29 26.82 -14.29
CA PRO A 34 -8.35 27.42 -15.21
C PRO A 34 -7.15 26.50 -15.50
N ALA A 35 -6.73 26.42 -16.75
CA ALA A 35 -5.68 25.50 -17.20
C ALA A 35 -4.30 25.72 -16.52
N ASP A 36 -4.03 26.94 -16.10
CA ASP A 36 -2.81 27.32 -15.39
C ASP A 36 -2.79 26.91 -13.92
N LEU A 37 -3.95 26.54 -13.35
CA LEU A 37 -4.07 25.98 -12.00
C LEU A 37 -4.05 24.45 -12.00
N LEU A 38 -4.21 23.79 -13.15
CA LEU A 38 -4.26 22.33 -13.22
C LEU A 38 -2.87 21.70 -13.05
N PRO A 39 -2.76 20.57 -12.32
CA PRO A 39 -1.54 19.77 -12.32
C PRO A 39 -1.27 19.21 -13.74
N LYS A 40 0.00 19.03 -14.08
CA LYS A 40 0.40 18.38 -15.34
C LYS A 40 -0.07 16.93 -15.39
N ASP A 41 -0.11 16.27 -14.23
CA ASP A 41 -0.63 14.92 -14.05
C ASP A 41 -1.58 14.91 -12.84
N GLY A 42 -2.87 14.71 -13.07
CA GLY A 42 -3.92 14.78 -12.07
C GLY A 42 -4.14 13.50 -11.25
N ARG A 43 -3.23 12.53 -11.26
CA ARG A 43 -3.40 11.23 -10.56
C ARG A 43 -2.81 11.26 -9.16
N PHE A 44 -3.68 11.37 -8.13
CA PHE A 44 -3.29 11.44 -6.71
C PHE A 44 -3.80 10.25 -5.88
N GLY A 45 -4.08 9.13 -6.55
CA GLY A 45 -4.67 7.96 -5.93
C GLY A 45 -3.79 7.30 -4.86
N ALA A 46 -4.39 6.95 -3.74
CA ALA A 46 -3.74 6.27 -2.62
C ALA A 46 -3.43 4.77 -2.90
N GLY A 47 -3.54 4.35 -4.17
CA GLY A 47 -3.16 3.05 -4.68
C GLY A 47 -4.20 2.42 -5.60
N PRO A 48 -3.75 2.04 -6.81
CA PRO A 48 -2.37 2.15 -7.29
C PRO A 48 -1.93 3.60 -7.49
N SER A 49 -0.60 3.84 -7.47
CA SER A 49 0.03 5.11 -7.83
C SER A 49 0.08 5.28 -9.35
N LYS A 50 0.28 6.52 -9.82
CA LYS A 50 0.58 6.75 -11.23
C LYS A 50 1.87 6.02 -11.62
N VAL A 51 1.87 5.45 -12.83
CA VAL A 51 3.07 4.89 -13.47
C VAL A 51 3.73 6.03 -14.25
N ARG A 52 5.06 6.20 -14.11
CA ARG A 52 5.82 7.23 -14.82
C ARG A 52 5.96 6.89 -16.31
N PRO A 53 6.05 7.91 -17.22
CA PRO A 53 6.22 7.66 -18.63
C PRO A 53 7.42 6.77 -18.96
N GLU A 54 8.55 6.93 -18.27
CA GLU A 54 9.77 6.15 -18.51
C GLU A 54 9.61 4.68 -18.16
N GLN A 55 8.72 4.33 -17.22
CA GLN A 55 8.37 2.93 -16.92
C GLN A 55 7.56 2.31 -18.08
N ILE A 56 6.71 3.09 -18.75
CA ILE A 56 5.96 2.65 -19.93
C ILE A 56 6.89 2.47 -21.13
N GLU A 57 7.88 3.35 -21.28
CA GLU A 57 8.93 3.20 -22.31
C GLU A 57 9.74 1.93 -22.08
N ALA A 58 10.16 1.66 -20.82
CA ALA A 58 10.84 0.43 -20.44
C ALA A 58 9.98 -0.82 -20.73
N LEU A 59 8.68 -0.76 -20.43
CA LEU A 59 7.75 -1.85 -20.73
C LEU A 59 7.63 -2.09 -22.25
N SER A 60 7.54 -1.03 -23.03
CA SER A 60 7.51 -1.11 -24.49
C SER A 60 8.81 -1.74 -25.05
N ALA A 61 9.96 -1.33 -24.53
CA ALA A 61 11.25 -1.91 -24.91
C ALA A 61 11.36 -3.40 -24.55
N ALA A 62 10.81 -3.81 -23.41
CA ALA A 62 10.79 -5.19 -22.95
C ALA A 62 9.79 -6.10 -23.70
N SER A 63 8.93 -5.53 -24.54
CA SER A 63 7.79 -6.25 -25.14
C SER A 63 8.17 -7.48 -25.94
N ARG A 64 9.34 -7.51 -26.60
CA ARG A 64 9.80 -8.62 -27.41
C ARG A 64 10.74 -9.60 -26.70
N ASN A 65 11.41 -9.15 -25.63
CA ASN A 65 12.49 -9.92 -25.01
C ASN A 65 12.10 -10.50 -23.63
N ILE A 66 11.09 -9.92 -22.98
CA ILE A 66 10.66 -10.29 -21.64
C ILE A 66 9.19 -10.75 -21.64
N LEU A 67 8.27 -9.92 -22.19
CA LEU A 67 6.84 -10.22 -22.12
C LEU A 67 6.51 -11.47 -22.94
N GLY A 68 5.70 -12.35 -22.36
CA GLY A 68 5.32 -13.62 -22.99
C GLY A 68 6.42 -14.68 -22.98
N THR A 69 7.57 -14.45 -22.30
CA THR A 69 8.64 -15.43 -22.16
C THR A 69 8.55 -16.19 -20.82
N SER A 70 9.24 -17.33 -20.72
CA SER A 70 9.23 -18.13 -19.51
C SER A 70 9.99 -17.44 -18.36
N HIS A 71 9.34 -17.29 -17.21
CA HIS A 71 9.96 -16.75 -15.99
C HIS A 71 11.11 -17.61 -15.44
N ARG A 72 11.33 -18.82 -15.98
CA ARG A 72 12.44 -19.71 -15.61
C ARG A 72 13.66 -19.57 -16.52
N GLN A 73 13.58 -18.70 -17.51
CA GLN A 73 14.70 -18.42 -18.44
C GLN A 73 15.49 -17.20 -18.01
N ALA A 74 16.74 -17.12 -18.51
CA ALA A 74 17.71 -16.09 -18.13
C ALA A 74 17.18 -14.65 -18.22
N PRO A 75 16.45 -14.20 -19.25
CA PRO A 75 16.00 -12.83 -19.32
C PRO A 75 15.14 -12.40 -18.13
N VAL A 76 14.19 -13.25 -17.70
CA VAL A 76 13.32 -12.94 -16.56
C VAL A 76 14.06 -13.15 -15.23
N LYS A 77 14.91 -14.17 -15.11
CA LYS A 77 15.78 -14.36 -13.93
C LYS A 77 16.70 -13.16 -13.71
N ASN A 78 17.30 -12.65 -14.77
CA ASN A 78 18.17 -11.46 -14.69
C ASN A 78 17.38 -10.23 -14.24
N LEU A 79 16.15 -10.05 -14.72
CA LEU A 79 15.25 -8.97 -14.30
C LEU A 79 14.92 -9.09 -12.80
N VAL A 80 14.57 -10.29 -12.32
CA VAL A 80 14.31 -10.51 -10.88
C VAL A 80 15.59 -10.29 -10.07
N GLY A 81 16.75 -10.73 -10.55
CA GLY A 81 18.05 -10.47 -9.93
C GLY A 81 18.31 -8.97 -9.79
N SER A 82 18.15 -8.20 -10.87
CA SER A 82 18.27 -6.74 -10.89
C SER A 82 17.37 -6.06 -9.85
N ILE A 83 16.11 -6.47 -9.76
CA ILE A 83 15.17 -5.95 -8.75
C ILE A 83 15.66 -6.25 -7.33
N ARG A 84 16.08 -7.50 -7.06
CA ARG A 84 16.54 -7.90 -5.72
C ARG A 84 17.78 -7.14 -5.29
N GLU A 85 18.76 -7.03 -6.17
CA GLU A 85 19.99 -6.26 -5.94
C GLU A 85 19.68 -4.77 -5.76
N GLY A 86 18.85 -4.21 -6.67
CA GLY A 86 18.46 -2.80 -6.63
C GLY A 86 17.68 -2.44 -5.36
N LEU A 87 16.79 -3.30 -4.86
CA LEU A 87 16.07 -3.10 -3.60
C LEU A 87 16.99 -3.25 -2.38
N SER A 88 17.91 -4.22 -2.40
CA SER A 88 18.92 -4.36 -1.35
C SER A 88 19.77 -3.10 -1.22
N GLN A 89 20.22 -2.55 -2.34
CA GLN A 89 20.94 -1.27 -2.38
C GLN A 89 20.07 -0.10 -1.91
N PHE A 90 18.83 0.00 -2.42
CA PHE A 90 17.91 1.08 -2.11
C PHE A 90 17.63 1.20 -0.61
N PHE A 91 17.36 0.09 0.04
CA PHE A 91 17.10 0.03 1.49
C PHE A 91 18.34 -0.10 2.34
N ARG A 92 19.54 -0.11 1.74
CA ARG A 92 20.79 -0.32 2.49
C ARG A 92 20.70 -1.56 3.39
N ALA A 93 20.21 -2.66 2.79
CA ALA A 93 19.92 -3.89 3.53
C ALA A 93 21.17 -4.37 4.30
N PRO A 94 21.05 -4.68 5.60
CA PRO A 94 22.17 -5.20 6.37
C PRO A 94 22.65 -6.56 5.85
N ASP A 95 23.89 -6.91 6.21
CA ASP A 95 24.46 -8.21 5.86
C ASP A 95 23.55 -9.36 6.30
N GLY A 96 23.37 -10.33 5.43
CA GLY A 96 22.51 -11.49 5.66
C GLY A 96 21.03 -11.29 5.43
N TYR A 97 20.58 -10.06 5.15
CA TYR A 97 19.19 -9.84 4.69
C TYR A 97 19.02 -10.30 3.24
N GLU A 98 17.88 -10.88 2.95
CA GLU A 98 17.53 -11.31 1.59
C GLU A 98 16.24 -10.61 1.12
N VAL A 99 16.23 -10.20 -0.14
CA VAL A 99 14.99 -9.74 -0.80
C VAL A 99 14.24 -10.96 -1.33
N VAL A 100 13.03 -11.17 -0.84
CA VAL A 100 12.15 -12.28 -1.18
C VAL A 100 10.93 -11.76 -1.93
N LEU A 101 10.48 -12.48 -2.96
CA LEU A 101 9.32 -12.13 -3.77
C LEU A 101 8.28 -13.24 -3.75
N GLY A 102 7.01 -12.84 -3.84
CA GLY A 102 5.89 -13.75 -4.04
C GLY A 102 4.76 -13.09 -4.83
N VAL A 103 3.79 -13.88 -5.21
CA VAL A 103 2.62 -13.46 -5.98
C VAL A 103 1.43 -13.23 -5.05
N GLY A 104 0.52 -12.29 -5.39
CA GLY A 104 -0.73 -12.05 -4.67
C GLY A 104 -0.80 -10.77 -3.86
N GLY A 105 0.24 -9.93 -3.88
CA GLY A 105 0.29 -8.67 -3.13
C GLY A 105 0.40 -8.86 -1.62
N SER A 106 0.40 -7.76 -0.86
CA SER A 106 0.52 -7.79 0.61
C SER A 106 -0.60 -8.57 1.29
N THR A 107 -1.77 -8.67 0.69
CA THR A 107 -2.88 -9.48 1.25
C THR A 107 -2.52 -10.97 1.29
N ALA A 108 -1.92 -11.51 0.23
CA ALA A 108 -1.41 -12.89 0.25
C ALA A 108 -0.23 -13.05 1.23
N PHE A 109 0.57 -11.99 1.41
CA PHE A 109 1.66 -12.03 2.38
C PHE A 109 1.15 -12.15 3.83
N TRP A 110 0.04 -11.51 4.21
CA TRP A 110 -0.52 -11.68 5.56
C TRP A 110 -0.85 -13.13 5.88
N ASP A 111 -1.45 -13.85 4.93
CA ASP A 111 -1.72 -15.27 5.09
C ASP A 111 -0.40 -16.07 5.13
N ALA A 112 0.53 -15.81 4.20
CA ALA A 112 1.82 -16.47 4.18
C ALA A 112 2.62 -16.26 5.49
N ALA A 113 2.62 -15.05 6.04
CA ALA A 113 3.25 -14.73 7.32
C ALA A 113 2.58 -15.47 8.49
N SER A 114 1.25 -15.56 8.50
CA SER A 114 0.51 -16.31 9.51
C SER A 114 0.88 -17.80 9.50
N PHE A 115 1.07 -18.39 8.32
CA PHE A 115 1.49 -19.79 8.18
C PHE A 115 2.99 -20.00 8.47
N GLY A 116 3.86 -19.12 7.98
CA GLY A 116 5.30 -19.39 7.87
C GLY A 116 6.21 -18.55 8.79
N LEU A 117 5.70 -17.54 9.50
CA LEU A 117 6.52 -16.68 10.36
C LEU A 117 6.00 -16.61 11.81
N VAL A 118 4.71 -16.77 12.05
CA VAL A 118 4.16 -16.83 13.41
C VAL A 118 4.21 -18.27 13.92
N GLU A 119 4.92 -18.51 15.03
CA GLU A 119 4.97 -19.84 15.64
C GLU A 119 3.76 -20.11 16.52
N LYS A 120 3.45 -19.19 17.44
CA LYS A 120 2.39 -19.35 18.43
C LYS A 120 1.46 -18.16 18.49
N LYS A 121 1.99 -16.95 18.76
CA LYS A 121 1.19 -15.76 19.06
C LYS A 121 1.79 -14.50 18.48
N ALA A 122 0.95 -13.70 17.83
CA ALA A 122 1.33 -12.38 17.36
C ALA A 122 0.73 -11.25 18.22
N GLN A 123 1.44 -10.12 18.31
CA GLN A 123 0.89 -8.84 18.75
C GLN A 123 0.79 -7.91 17.55
N HIS A 124 -0.40 -7.33 17.33
CA HIS A 124 -0.64 -6.39 16.26
C HIS A 124 -0.98 -4.99 16.77
N LEU A 125 -0.43 -3.96 16.12
CA LEU A 125 -0.96 -2.61 16.25
C LEU A 125 -2.00 -2.37 15.15
N SER A 126 -3.22 -1.98 15.54
CA SER A 126 -4.33 -1.73 14.64
C SER A 126 -4.84 -0.32 14.84
N PHE A 127 -4.49 0.57 13.91
CA PHE A 127 -4.87 1.99 13.91
C PHE A 127 -5.49 2.44 12.59
N GLY A 128 -6.06 1.47 11.86
CA GLY A 128 -6.84 1.64 10.66
C GLY A 128 -7.17 0.31 9.98
N GLU A 129 -7.61 0.37 8.74
CA GLU A 129 -8.11 -0.79 7.99
C GLU A 129 -7.07 -1.87 7.75
N PHE A 130 -5.83 -1.47 7.37
CA PHE A 130 -4.83 -2.44 6.92
C PHE A 130 -4.17 -3.18 8.07
N GLY A 131 -3.88 -2.49 9.17
CA GLY A 131 -3.45 -3.13 10.41
C GLY A 131 -4.49 -4.11 10.95
N SER A 132 -5.78 -3.75 10.91
CA SER A 132 -6.89 -4.65 11.30
C SER A 132 -6.98 -5.91 10.45
N LYS A 133 -6.73 -5.81 9.14
CA LYS A 133 -6.80 -6.96 8.23
C LYS A 133 -5.70 -7.97 8.51
N PHE A 134 -4.47 -7.52 8.73
CA PHE A 134 -3.39 -8.44 9.08
C PHE A 134 -3.65 -9.10 10.45
N ALA A 135 -4.05 -8.31 11.46
CA ALA A 135 -4.45 -8.86 12.76
C ALA A 135 -5.57 -9.91 12.62
N SER A 136 -6.55 -9.67 11.74
CA SER A 136 -7.62 -10.62 11.47
C SER A 136 -7.13 -11.90 10.79
N ALA A 137 -6.15 -11.81 9.87
CA ALA A 137 -5.58 -12.99 9.20
C ALA A 137 -4.91 -13.93 10.22
N THR A 138 -4.03 -13.41 11.08
CA THR A 138 -3.38 -14.20 12.13
C THR A 138 -4.36 -14.73 13.16
N ASN A 139 -5.33 -13.92 13.59
CA ASN A 139 -6.29 -14.33 14.61
C ASN A 139 -7.28 -15.42 14.15
N LYS A 140 -7.47 -15.57 12.85
CA LYS A 140 -8.30 -16.63 12.25
C LYS A 140 -7.55 -17.94 12.00
N ALA A 141 -6.23 -17.94 12.09
CA ALA A 141 -5.42 -19.12 11.84
C ALA A 141 -5.63 -20.15 12.97
N PRO A 142 -6.21 -21.33 12.69
CA PRO A 142 -6.68 -22.25 13.73
C PRO A 142 -5.54 -22.94 14.50
N PHE A 143 -4.31 -22.79 14.06
CA PHE A 143 -3.10 -23.33 14.65
C PHE A 143 -2.30 -22.29 15.45
N LEU A 144 -2.79 -21.05 15.55
CA LEU A 144 -2.20 -19.99 16.34
C LEU A 144 -3.04 -19.69 17.59
N GLU A 145 -2.39 -19.19 18.61
CA GLU A 145 -3.08 -18.60 19.76
C GLU A 145 -3.73 -17.27 19.37
N ALA A 146 -4.75 -16.87 20.12
CA ALA A 146 -5.39 -15.58 19.90
C ALA A 146 -4.38 -14.43 19.97
N SER A 147 -4.36 -13.60 18.93
CA SER A 147 -3.43 -12.47 18.83
C SER A 147 -3.74 -11.41 19.89
N SER A 148 -2.70 -10.78 20.43
CA SER A 148 -2.82 -9.53 21.18
C SER A 148 -2.99 -8.38 20.18
N ILE A 149 -4.08 -7.61 20.28
CA ILE A 149 -4.36 -6.50 19.36
C ILE A 149 -4.43 -5.21 20.16
N ILE A 150 -3.50 -4.29 19.90
CA ILE A 150 -3.48 -2.96 20.51
C ILE A 150 -4.06 -1.97 19.51
N THR A 151 -5.16 -1.32 19.89
CA THR A 151 -5.87 -0.37 19.03
C THR A 151 -5.68 1.07 19.52
N SER A 152 -5.92 2.03 18.64
CA SER A 152 -6.07 3.44 18.97
C SER A 152 -7.17 4.07 18.14
N GLU A 153 -7.61 5.28 18.52
CA GLU A 153 -8.57 6.06 17.76
C GLU A 153 -8.03 6.42 16.37
N PRO A 154 -8.90 6.48 15.34
CA PRO A 154 -8.49 6.91 14.00
C PRO A 154 -7.76 8.26 14.03
N GLY A 155 -6.67 8.38 13.26
CA GLY A 155 -5.81 9.57 13.26
C GLY A 155 -4.74 9.57 14.35
N THR A 156 -4.63 8.50 15.15
CA THR A 156 -3.57 8.28 16.14
C THR A 156 -2.94 6.90 15.98
N ARG A 157 -1.85 6.63 16.67
CA ARG A 157 -1.20 5.32 16.68
C ARG A 157 -0.92 4.81 18.09
N PRO A 158 -1.05 3.51 18.34
CA PRO A 158 -0.58 2.89 19.57
C PRO A 158 0.92 2.56 19.48
N ALA A 159 1.51 2.13 20.57
CA ALA A 159 2.88 1.60 20.62
C ALA A 159 2.88 0.12 20.97
N ALA A 160 3.77 -0.64 20.34
CA ALA A 160 4.02 -2.03 20.71
C ALA A 160 4.68 -2.10 22.09
N ARG A 161 4.38 -3.17 22.82
CA ARG A 161 4.95 -3.43 24.13
C ARG A 161 5.30 -4.90 24.28
N ALA A 162 6.39 -5.18 24.97
CA ALA A 162 6.78 -6.55 25.25
C ALA A 162 5.67 -7.30 25.99
N GLU A 163 5.37 -8.50 25.52
CA GLU A 163 4.37 -9.39 26.07
C GLU A 163 4.88 -10.83 26.04
N ALA A 164 4.86 -11.51 27.17
CA ALA A 164 5.35 -12.86 27.29
C ALA A 164 4.60 -13.83 26.35
N GLY A 165 5.35 -14.68 25.65
CA GLY A 165 4.81 -15.66 24.71
C GLY A 165 4.45 -15.11 23.33
N VAL A 166 4.58 -13.81 23.09
CA VAL A 166 4.48 -13.21 21.77
C VAL A 166 5.77 -13.45 20.99
N ASP A 167 5.68 -14.13 19.87
CA ASP A 167 6.82 -14.44 18.99
C ASP A 167 6.87 -13.59 17.71
N VAL A 168 5.82 -12.80 17.43
CA VAL A 168 5.76 -11.84 16.34
C VAL A 168 5.09 -10.55 16.78
N TYR A 169 5.72 -9.42 16.51
CA TYR A 169 5.16 -8.06 16.62
C TYR A 169 4.94 -7.49 15.22
N ALA A 170 3.72 -7.03 14.90
CA ALA A 170 3.39 -6.60 13.54
C ALA A 170 2.56 -5.32 13.50
N TRP A 171 2.92 -4.40 12.60
CA TRP A 171 2.17 -3.16 12.36
C TRP A 171 2.45 -2.55 10.99
N PRO A 172 1.57 -1.69 10.45
CA PRO A 172 1.89 -0.89 9.27
C PRO A 172 2.78 0.29 9.65
N GLN A 173 3.85 0.53 8.87
CA GLN A 173 4.63 1.77 8.97
C GLN A 173 3.80 2.98 8.53
N ASN A 174 2.92 2.79 7.56
CA ASN A 174 1.94 3.77 7.13
C ASN A 174 0.56 3.14 7.00
N GLU A 175 -0.41 3.68 7.71
CA GLU A 175 -1.81 3.28 7.59
C GLU A 175 -2.51 4.13 6.53
N THR A 176 -2.67 3.57 5.33
CA THR A 176 -3.20 4.28 4.15
C THR A 176 -4.63 4.80 4.34
N SER A 177 -5.42 4.16 5.20
CA SER A 177 -6.81 4.54 5.44
C SER A 177 -6.95 5.82 6.26
N THR A 178 -5.95 6.15 7.09
CA THR A 178 -5.99 7.27 8.03
C THR A 178 -4.89 8.30 7.84
N GLY A 179 -3.85 7.99 7.05
CA GLY A 179 -2.69 8.87 6.88
C GLY A 179 -1.79 8.95 8.12
N VAL A 180 -1.83 7.93 8.98
CA VAL A 180 -0.97 7.85 10.17
C VAL A 180 0.29 7.06 9.86
N ALA A 181 1.46 7.61 10.20
CA ALA A 181 2.74 6.94 10.14
C ALA A 181 3.18 6.43 11.53
N ALA A 182 3.74 5.22 11.57
CA ALA A 182 4.30 4.63 12.78
C ALA A 182 5.81 4.36 12.60
N PRO A 183 6.63 4.52 13.66
CA PRO A 183 8.04 4.23 13.58
C PRO A 183 8.29 2.73 13.40
N VAL A 184 9.36 2.40 12.69
CA VAL A 184 9.90 1.05 12.63
C VAL A 184 10.97 0.96 13.70
N LYS A 185 10.70 0.21 14.76
CA LYS A 185 11.59 0.04 15.93
C LYS A 185 11.39 -1.34 16.54
N ARG A 186 12.47 -2.00 16.89
CA ARG A 186 12.40 -3.24 17.68
C ARG A 186 11.69 -2.98 19.01
N VAL A 187 10.90 -3.97 19.46
CA VAL A 187 10.14 -3.85 20.71
C VAL A 187 11.06 -4.10 21.89
N ALA A 188 11.31 -3.06 22.68
CA ALA A 188 12.18 -3.15 23.84
C ALA A 188 11.62 -4.13 24.88
N GLY A 189 12.45 -5.06 25.35
CA GLY A 189 12.06 -6.08 26.32
C GLY A 189 11.29 -7.26 25.74
N ALA A 190 11.13 -7.36 24.43
CA ALA A 190 10.55 -8.55 23.78
C ALA A 190 11.44 -9.79 24.02
N ASP A 191 10.81 -10.97 24.00
CA ASP A 191 11.52 -12.24 24.14
C ASP A 191 12.57 -12.40 23.03
N GLY A 192 13.72 -12.98 23.37
CA GLY A 192 14.80 -13.24 22.43
C GLY A 192 14.31 -14.14 21.29
N GLY A 193 14.48 -13.66 20.05
CA GLY A 193 14.02 -14.38 18.86
C GLY A 193 12.58 -14.03 18.40
N ALA A 194 11.85 -13.15 19.10
CA ALA A 194 10.64 -12.57 18.58
C ALA A 194 10.93 -11.71 17.34
N LEU A 195 10.10 -11.86 16.31
CA LEU A 195 10.25 -11.14 15.04
C LEU A 195 9.43 -9.85 15.01
N VAL A 196 9.95 -8.85 14.30
CA VAL A 196 9.23 -7.62 13.95
C VAL A 196 8.88 -7.66 12.46
N LEU A 197 7.57 -7.70 12.15
CA LEU A 197 7.04 -7.69 10.80
C LEU A 197 6.37 -6.35 10.51
N VAL A 198 6.88 -5.61 9.54
CA VAL A 198 6.38 -4.29 9.19
C VAL A 198 5.68 -4.31 7.83
N ASP A 199 4.39 -3.99 7.85
CA ASP A 199 3.66 -3.70 6.61
C ASP A 199 4.07 -2.32 6.09
N ALA A 200 4.93 -2.33 5.10
CA ALA A 200 5.42 -1.14 4.44
C ALA A 200 4.74 -0.90 3.08
N THR A 201 3.58 -1.51 2.84
CA THR A 201 2.92 -1.48 1.53
C THR A 201 2.81 -0.09 0.94
N SER A 202 2.43 0.91 1.72
CA SER A 202 2.38 2.30 1.28
C SER A 202 3.55 3.16 1.77
N ALA A 203 4.40 2.64 2.63
CA ALA A 203 5.56 3.34 3.19
C ALA A 203 6.84 3.11 2.38
N ALA A 204 7.07 1.86 1.96
CA ALA A 204 8.29 1.45 1.29
C ALA A 204 8.55 2.27 0.02
N GLY A 205 9.72 2.85 -0.07
CA GLY A 205 10.11 3.71 -1.19
C GLY A 205 9.66 5.17 -1.08
N GLY A 206 9.03 5.56 0.06
CA GLY A 206 8.60 6.94 0.30
C GLY A 206 8.86 7.43 1.73
N LEU A 207 8.84 6.56 2.72
CA LEU A 207 9.23 6.89 4.10
C LEU A 207 10.64 6.39 4.38
N ASP A 208 11.39 7.17 5.16
CA ASP A 208 12.69 6.73 5.66
C ASP A 208 12.54 5.56 6.63
N VAL A 209 13.52 4.65 6.59
CA VAL A 209 13.54 3.46 7.45
C VAL A 209 14.94 2.93 7.62
N ASP A 210 15.26 2.51 8.85
CA ASP A 210 16.35 1.58 9.12
C ASP A 210 15.76 0.16 9.13
N VAL A 211 16.01 -0.60 8.08
CA VAL A 211 15.44 -1.96 7.95
C VAL A 211 16.03 -2.94 8.96
N ALA A 212 17.16 -2.62 9.63
CA ALA A 212 17.70 -3.42 10.72
C ALA A 212 16.76 -3.51 11.94
N GLU A 213 15.83 -2.58 12.05
CA GLU A 213 14.82 -2.54 13.11
C GLU A 213 13.61 -3.46 12.84
N ALA A 214 13.57 -4.14 11.67
CA ALA A 214 12.54 -5.10 11.29
C ALA A 214 13.16 -6.43 10.87
N ASP A 215 12.47 -7.54 11.16
CA ASP A 215 12.88 -8.86 10.66
C ASP A 215 12.27 -9.16 9.30
N VAL A 216 11.07 -8.63 9.04
CA VAL A 216 10.49 -8.60 7.70
C VAL A 216 9.90 -7.22 7.44
N TYR A 217 10.44 -6.53 6.45
CA TYR A 217 9.93 -5.28 5.93
C TYR A 217 9.31 -5.55 4.56
N TYR A 218 7.99 -5.68 4.47
CA TYR A 218 7.32 -6.13 3.26
C TYR A 218 6.39 -5.09 2.66
N PHE A 219 6.21 -5.17 1.34
CA PHE A 219 5.41 -4.23 0.57
C PHE A 219 4.92 -4.82 -0.75
N ALA A 220 4.07 -4.06 -1.44
CA ALA A 220 3.63 -4.34 -2.81
C ALA A 220 3.97 -3.16 -3.72
N PRO A 221 4.27 -3.40 -5.02
CA PRO A 221 4.93 -2.40 -5.87
C PRO A 221 4.03 -1.27 -6.38
N GLN A 222 2.71 -1.38 -6.23
CA GLN A 222 1.74 -0.42 -6.79
C GLN A 222 1.63 0.92 -6.03
N LYS A 223 2.47 1.18 -5.04
CA LYS A 223 2.49 2.42 -4.26
C LYS A 223 3.70 3.28 -4.66
N ASN A 224 4.67 3.54 -3.79
CA ASN A 224 5.84 4.35 -4.14
C ASN A 224 6.70 3.79 -5.29
N PHE A 225 6.68 2.47 -5.49
CA PHE A 225 7.37 1.89 -6.64
C PHE A 225 6.60 2.04 -7.95
N ALA A 226 5.45 2.69 -7.95
CA ALA A 226 4.72 3.13 -9.14
C ALA A 226 4.53 2.06 -10.21
N SER A 227 4.37 0.81 -9.80
CA SER A 227 4.14 -0.34 -10.66
C SER A 227 2.75 -0.93 -10.37
N ASP A 228 2.27 -1.84 -11.22
CA ASP A 228 1.01 -2.50 -10.94
C ASP A 228 1.11 -3.50 -9.79
N GLY A 229 -0.04 -3.89 -9.23
CA GLY A 229 -0.14 -4.86 -8.16
C GLY A 229 0.20 -6.30 -8.59
N GLY A 230 -0.11 -7.24 -7.70
CA GLY A 230 0.01 -8.67 -7.97
C GLY A 230 1.29 -9.33 -7.43
N LEU A 231 2.22 -8.55 -6.90
CA LEU A 231 3.43 -9.04 -6.22
C LEU A 231 3.46 -8.54 -4.77
N TRP A 232 4.12 -9.31 -3.92
CA TRP A 232 4.68 -8.82 -2.68
C TRP A 232 6.19 -9.01 -2.70
N LEU A 233 6.89 -8.11 -2.04
CA LEU A 233 8.33 -8.14 -1.85
C LEU A 233 8.61 -7.89 -0.38
N GLY A 234 9.72 -8.44 0.14
CA GLY A 234 10.11 -8.21 1.52
C GLY A 234 11.61 -8.36 1.69
N LEU A 235 12.17 -7.54 2.59
CA LEU A 235 13.52 -7.72 3.12
C LEU A 235 13.40 -8.59 4.38
N PHE A 236 14.07 -9.73 4.36
CA PHE A 236 14.03 -10.75 5.42
C PHE A 236 15.36 -10.79 6.15
N SER A 237 15.34 -10.63 7.47
CA SER A 237 16.51 -10.80 8.33
C SER A 237 16.95 -12.27 8.42
N PRO A 238 18.20 -12.56 8.81
CA PRO A 238 18.61 -13.93 9.11
C PRO A 238 17.65 -14.65 10.07
N GLY A 239 17.15 -13.95 11.11
CA GLY A 239 16.20 -14.51 12.06
C GLY A 239 14.85 -14.89 11.42
N ALA A 240 14.37 -14.10 10.46
CA ALA A 240 13.13 -14.42 9.71
C ALA A 240 13.35 -15.61 8.77
N LEU A 241 14.51 -15.70 8.11
CA LEU A 241 14.86 -16.84 7.25
C LEU A 241 14.95 -18.14 8.05
N GLU A 242 15.60 -18.11 9.22
CA GLU A 242 15.67 -19.26 10.13
C GLU A 242 14.30 -19.65 10.67
N ARG A 243 13.45 -18.66 10.99
CA ARG A 243 12.07 -18.90 11.44
C ARG A 243 11.24 -19.63 10.38
N ALA A 244 11.31 -19.21 9.13
CA ALA A 244 10.61 -19.83 8.02
C ALA A 244 11.06 -21.31 7.84
N ALA A 245 12.37 -21.56 7.88
CA ALA A 245 12.93 -22.91 7.78
C ALA A 245 12.51 -23.79 8.96
N ARG A 246 12.50 -23.25 10.19
CA ARG A 246 12.09 -24.00 11.40
C ARG A 246 10.62 -24.35 11.38
N ILE A 247 9.74 -23.46 10.95
CA ILE A 247 8.31 -23.74 10.81
C ILE A 247 8.08 -24.78 9.70
N GLN A 248 8.77 -24.66 8.57
CA GLN A 248 8.71 -25.68 7.51
C GLN A 248 9.11 -27.06 8.04
N ALA A 249 10.16 -27.16 8.83
CA ALA A 249 10.64 -28.42 9.41
C ALA A 249 9.73 -28.95 10.54
N SER A 250 8.82 -28.16 11.09
CA SER A 250 7.92 -28.57 12.17
C SER A 250 6.82 -29.54 11.74
N GLY A 251 6.59 -29.69 10.44
CA GLY A 251 5.48 -30.48 9.88
C GLY A 251 4.14 -29.74 9.88
N ARG A 252 4.09 -28.44 10.19
CA ARG A 252 2.90 -27.63 10.01
C ARG A 252 2.45 -27.72 8.54
N TRP A 253 1.19 -28.07 8.31
CA TRP A 253 0.64 -28.00 6.97
C TRP A 253 0.52 -26.53 6.51
N ILE A 254 1.14 -26.25 5.37
CA ILE A 254 1.14 -24.93 4.75
C ILE A 254 0.79 -25.13 3.27
N PRO A 255 -0.20 -24.40 2.71
CA PRO A 255 -0.43 -24.39 1.28
C PRO A 255 0.84 -23.93 0.54
N ASP A 256 1.27 -24.65 -0.50
CA ASP A 256 2.52 -24.34 -1.23
C ASP A 256 2.60 -22.89 -1.68
N PHE A 257 1.47 -22.33 -2.15
CA PHE A 257 1.38 -20.93 -2.58
C PHE A 257 1.63 -19.90 -1.46
N LEU A 258 1.29 -20.26 -0.22
CA LEU A 258 1.46 -19.40 0.97
C LEU A 258 2.72 -19.75 1.76
N ASN A 259 3.54 -20.65 1.26
CA ASN A 259 4.72 -21.13 1.95
C ASN A 259 5.89 -20.16 1.79
N VAL A 260 6.24 -19.48 2.86
CA VAL A 260 7.33 -18.49 2.90
C VAL A 260 8.67 -19.14 2.54
N GLN A 261 8.95 -20.37 3.01
CA GLN A 261 10.19 -21.06 2.66
C GLN A 261 10.26 -21.34 1.15
N THR A 262 9.15 -21.76 0.54
CA THR A 262 9.07 -21.93 -0.94
C THR A 262 9.35 -20.61 -1.66
N ALA A 263 8.85 -19.48 -1.16
CA ALA A 263 9.14 -18.16 -1.74
C ALA A 263 10.63 -17.79 -1.60
N ILE A 264 11.24 -18.06 -0.44
CA ILE A 264 12.67 -17.82 -0.19
C ILE A 264 13.52 -18.64 -1.18
N ASP A 265 13.26 -19.94 -1.29
CA ASP A 265 14.03 -20.85 -2.16
C ASP A 265 13.94 -20.45 -3.63
N ASN A 266 12.74 -20.07 -4.10
CA ASN A 266 12.57 -19.55 -5.45
C ASN A 266 13.26 -18.21 -5.67
N SER A 267 13.20 -17.31 -4.71
CA SER A 267 13.85 -15.99 -4.79
C SER A 267 15.38 -16.12 -4.90
N ARG A 268 15.99 -17.07 -4.20
CA ARG A 268 17.43 -17.39 -4.31
C ARG A 268 17.83 -17.83 -5.70
N LEU A 269 16.87 -18.40 -6.46
CA LEU A 269 17.05 -18.76 -7.87
C LEU A 269 16.65 -17.63 -8.84
N ASN A 270 16.34 -16.44 -8.31
CA ASN A 270 15.77 -15.31 -9.05
C ASN A 270 14.47 -15.68 -9.77
N GLN A 271 13.56 -16.34 -9.06
CA GLN A 271 12.27 -16.80 -9.56
C GLN A 271 11.19 -16.54 -8.51
N THR A 272 9.94 -16.68 -8.94
CA THR A 272 8.77 -16.87 -8.08
C THR A 272 8.26 -18.31 -8.21
N TYR A 273 7.48 -18.78 -7.23
CA TYR A 273 6.92 -20.14 -7.24
C TYR A 273 6.11 -20.41 -8.51
N ASN A 274 5.25 -19.50 -8.91
CA ASN A 274 4.49 -19.54 -10.15
C ASN A 274 4.77 -18.30 -11.00
N THR A 275 4.25 -18.23 -12.23
CA THR A 275 4.50 -17.13 -13.16
C THR A 275 4.05 -15.80 -12.58
N PRO A 276 4.96 -14.82 -12.40
CA PRO A 276 4.61 -13.48 -11.95
C PRO A 276 4.10 -12.62 -13.11
N SER A 277 3.52 -11.46 -12.80
CA SER A 277 3.28 -10.43 -13.80
C SER A 277 4.60 -9.87 -14.31
N LEU A 278 4.98 -10.20 -15.54
CA LEU A 278 6.24 -9.71 -16.14
C LEU A 278 6.20 -8.21 -16.39
N SER A 279 5.04 -7.65 -16.73
CA SER A 279 4.87 -6.20 -16.90
C SER A 279 5.13 -5.46 -15.58
N THR A 280 4.61 -5.97 -14.47
CA THR A 280 4.89 -5.40 -13.15
C THR A 280 6.37 -5.50 -12.79
N LEU A 281 7.05 -6.60 -13.10
CA LEU A 281 8.50 -6.72 -12.87
C LEU A 281 9.30 -5.69 -13.68
N VAL A 282 8.95 -5.48 -14.95
CA VAL A 282 9.65 -4.51 -15.81
C VAL A 282 9.46 -3.08 -15.29
N THR A 283 8.23 -2.69 -14.97
CA THR A 283 7.96 -1.35 -14.45
C THR A 283 8.57 -1.14 -13.05
N LEU A 284 8.62 -2.18 -12.23
CA LEU A 284 9.28 -2.16 -10.92
C LEU A 284 10.78 -1.97 -11.05
N ASP A 285 11.45 -2.73 -11.93
CA ASP A 285 12.88 -2.58 -12.14
C ASP A 285 13.23 -1.17 -12.62
N ALA A 286 12.51 -0.66 -13.60
CA ALA A 286 12.72 0.71 -14.09
C ALA A 286 12.56 1.78 -12.99
N GLN A 287 11.62 1.58 -12.06
CA GLN A 287 11.44 2.48 -10.92
C GLN A 287 12.57 2.35 -9.89
N VAL A 288 12.97 1.13 -9.57
CA VAL A 288 14.08 0.87 -8.61
C VAL A 288 15.39 1.48 -9.14
N GLN A 289 15.69 1.28 -10.44
CA GLN A 289 16.87 1.87 -11.05
C GLN A 289 16.83 3.41 -11.02
N TRP A 290 15.68 4.01 -11.36
CA TRP A 290 15.51 5.45 -11.28
C TRP A 290 15.72 5.98 -9.85
N LEU A 291 15.13 5.34 -8.86
CA LEU A 291 15.27 5.74 -7.45
C LEU A 291 16.75 5.69 -7.02
N ASN A 292 17.45 4.59 -7.32
CA ASN A 292 18.85 4.44 -6.98
C ASN A 292 19.75 5.46 -7.68
N ALA A 293 19.49 5.74 -8.97
CA ALA A 293 20.24 6.74 -9.74
C ALA A 293 20.06 8.17 -9.21
N ASN A 294 18.97 8.46 -8.51
CA ASN A 294 18.69 9.79 -7.95
C ASN A 294 19.06 9.94 -6.47
N GLY A 295 19.67 8.93 -5.85
CA GLY A 295 20.12 9.01 -4.45
C GLY A 295 19.38 8.09 -3.50
N GLY A 296 18.63 7.11 -4.01
CA GLY A 296 18.02 6.04 -3.25
C GLY A 296 16.94 6.52 -2.28
N LEU A 297 16.90 5.89 -1.10
CA LEU A 297 15.89 6.16 -0.08
C LEU A 297 15.92 7.61 0.42
N ASP A 298 17.10 8.23 0.51
CA ASP A 298 17.23 9.62 0.95
C ASP A 298 16.57 10.61 -0.03
N PHE A 299 16.71 10.37 -1.31
CA PHE A 299 16.01 11.14 -2.35
C PHE A 299 14.50 10.93 -2.24
N ALA A 300 14.06 9.68 -2.18
CA ALA A 300 12.65 9.34 -2.16
C ALA A 300 11.92 9.93 -0.94
N SER A 301 12.49 9.77 0.26
CA SER A 301 11.90 10.27 1.51
C SER A 301 11.86 11.81 1.58
N LYS A 302 12.90 12.50 1.08
CA LYS A 302 12.90 13.96 0.99
C LYS A 302 11.86 14.48 0.02
N ARG A 303 11.68 13.81 -1.11
CA ARG A 303 10.70 14.19 -2.13
C ARG A 303 9.26 14.05 -1.62
N THR A 304 8.95 12.94 -0.96
CA THR A 304 7.62 12.74 -0.34
C THR A 304 7.38 13.69 0.82
N ALA A 305 8.41 14.00 1.62
CA ALA A 305 8.34 14.98 2.69
C ALA A 305 8.08 16.41 2.16
N ASP A 306 8.71 16.82 1.04
CA ASP A 306 8.39 18.09 0.38
C ASP A 306 6.93 18.12 -0.08
N SER A 307 6.49 17.10 -0.81
CA SER A 307 5.11 17.00 -1.31
C SER A 307 4.07 17.05 -0.18
N SER A 308 4.24 16.26 0.86
CA SER A 308 3.32 16.23 2.00
C SER A 308 3.39 17.51 2.85
N GLY A 309 4.58 18.08 2.99
CA GLY A 309 4.79 19.36 3.68
C GLY A 309 4.00 20.49 3.04
N ARG A 310 3.92 20.54 1.71
CA ARG A 310 3.08 21.50 0.98
C ARG A 310 1.60 21.35 1.35
N ILE A 311 1.08 20.12 1.43
CA ILE A 311 -0.31 19.86 1.79
C ILE A 311 -0.58 20.25 3.24
N TYR A 312 0.28 19.83 4.17
CA TYR A 312 0.06 20.14 5.60
C TYR A 312 0.17 21.65 5.89
N SER A 313 1.15 22.34 5.29
CA SER A 313 1.28 23.78 5.44
C SER A 313 0.08 24.53 4.85
N TRP A 314 -0.44 24.09 3.70
CA TRP A 314 -1.66 24.64 3.13
C TRP A 314 -2.87 24.42 4.04
N ALA A 315 -3.06 23.21 4.55
CA ALA A 315 -4.20 22.88 5.41
C ALA A 315 -4.15 23.64 6.74
N GLU A 316 -2.97 23.83 7.33
CA GLU A 316 -2.79 24.59 8.57
C GLU A 316 -3.00 26.10 8.38
N ALA A 317 -2.82 26.63 7.17
CA ALA A 317 -3.09 28.02 6.82
C ALA A 317 -4.54 28.27 6.32
N SER A 318 -5.27 27.21 6.00
CA SER A 318 -6.62 27.28 5.43
C SER A 318 -7.67 27.62 6.49
N GLU A 319 -8.71 28.36 6.08
CA GLU A 319 -9.87 28.67 6.93
C GLU A 319 -10.89 27.52 6.97
N PHE A 320 -10.80 26.54 6.06
CA PHE A 320 -11.78 25.46 5.87
C PHE A 320 -11.19 24.05 5.91
N ALA A 321 -9.88 23.91 5.97
CA ALA A 321 -9.22 22.62 5.95
C ALA A 321 -8.29 22.45 7.15
N THR A 322 -8.19 21.20 7.64
CA THR A 322 -7.32 20.85 8.79
C THR A 322 -6.71 19.47 8.57
N PRO A 323 -5.43 19.24 8.92
CA PRO A 323 -4.88 17.89 8.93
C PRO A 323 -5.65 16.99 9.90
N PHE A 324 -6.16 15.87 9.40
CA PHE A 324 -6.88 14.89 10.23
C PHE A 324 -5.98 14.31 11.33
N VAL A 325 -4.73 14.00 10.99
CA VAL A 325 -3.74 13.55 11.97
C VAL A 325 -3.22 14.78 12.72
N ALA A 326 -3.68 14.96 13.95
CA ALA A 326 -3.42 16.18 14.74
C ALA A 326 -1.94 16.33 15.09
N LYS A 327 -1.27 15.24 15.51
CA LYS A 327 0.14 15.28 15.90
C LYS A 327 1.04 15.21 14.65
N ALA A 328 1.85 16.24 14.45
CA ALA A 328 2.72 16.36 13.29
C ALA A 328 3.66 15.16 13.12
N GLU A 329 4.18 14.60 14.23
CA GLU A 329 5.07 13.45 14.25
C GLU A 329 4.38 12.09 13.94
N GLU A 330 3.06 12.08 13.85
CA GLU A 330 2.26 10.93 13.46
C GLU A 330 1.74 11.04 12.01
N ARG A 331 1.93 12.19 11.35
CA ARG A 331 1.50 12.43 9.97
C ARG A 331 2.34 11.64 8.98
N SER A 332 1.69 11.10 7.98
CA SER A 332 2.35 10.39 6.89
C SER A 332 2.90 11.35 5.84
N ASN A 333 4.10 11.06 5.33
CA ASN A 333 4.66 11.78 4.19
C ASN A 333 4.27 11.19 2.83
N VAL A 334 3.46 10.11 2.80
CA VAL A 334 3.03 9.46 1.57
C VAL A 334 1.53 9.48 1.35
N ILE A 335 0.74 9.71 2.41
CA ILE A 335 -0.72 9.84 2.37
C ILE A 335 -1.12 10.98 3.31
N ALA A 336 -1.59 12.08 2.76
CA ALA A 336 -2.18 13.16 3.54
C ALA A 336 -3.71 13.01 3.58
N THR A 337 -4.28 13.11 4.79
CA THR A 337 -5.72 13.12 5.03
C THR A 337 -6.11 14.47 5.60
N ILE A 338 -6.97 15.19 4.90
CA ILE A 338 -7.33 16.57 5.21
C ILE A 338 -8.83 16.66 5.39
N ASP A 339 -9.27 16.98 6.61
CA ASP A 339 -10.67 17.22 6.92
C ASP A 339 -11.08 18.63 6.48
N PHE A 340 -12.31 18.74 5.99
CA PHE A 340 -12.95 20.02 5.69
C PHE A 340 -14.02 20.32 6.75
N ASP A 341 -14.21 21.58 7.04
CA ASP A 341 -15.28 22.01 7.91
C ASP A 341 -16.68 21.87 7.24
N GLU A 342 -17.74 22.17 7.97
CA GLU A 342 -19.11 22.01 7.50
C GLU A 342 -19.50 22.95 6.35
N SER A 343 -18.70 24.01 6.10
CA SER A 343 -18.95 24.98 5.02
C SER A 343 -18.54 24.45 3.64
N VAL A 344 -17.76 23.35 3.58
CA VAL A 344 -17.24 22.77 2.34
C VAL A 344 -17.54 21.27 2.30
N ASP A 345 -18.26 20.81 1.28
CA ASP A 345 -18.49 19.39 1.04
C ASP A 345 -17.33 18.80 0.22
N ALA A 346 -16.47 18.03 0.89
CA ALA A 346 -15.31 17.38 0.26
C ALA A 346 -15.70 16.43 -0.88
N ALA A 347 -16.89 15.81 -0.84
CA ALA A 347 -17.35 14.93 -1.90
C ALA A 347 -17.71 15.73 -3.17
N VAL A 348 -18.27 16.92 -3.02
CA VAL A 348 -18.52 17.84 -4.13
C VAL A 348 -17.21 18.33 -4.70
N VAL A 349 -16.28 18.75 -3.88
CA VAL A 349 -14.92 19.16 -4.32
C VAL A 349 -14.24 18.05 -5.11
N ALA A 350 -14.21 16.82 -4.59
CA ALA A 350 -13.60 15.67 -5.27
C ALA A 350 -14.25 15.38 -6.64
N LYS A 351 -15.58 15.54 -6.77
CA LYS A 351 -16.29 15.38 -8.03
C LYS A 351 -15.90 16.45 -9.05
N VAL A 352 -15.81 17.72 -8.63
CA VAL A 352 -15.38 18.81 -9.51
C VAL A 352 -13.94 18.60 -9.95
N LEU A 353 -13.03 18.24 -9.02
CA LEU A 353 -11.65 17.90 -9.33
C LEU A 353 -11.59 16.79 -10.38
N ARG A 354 -12.35 15.70 -10.20
CA ARG A 354 -12.42 14.56 -11.13
C ARG A 354 -12.91 14.98 -12.51
N ALA A 355 -13.93 15.83 -12.59
CA ALA A 355 -14.44 16.37 -13.85
C ALA A 355 -13.39 17.21 -14.62
N ASN A 356 -12.41 17.76 -13.91
CA ASN A 356 -11.28 18.53 -14.44
C ASN A 356 -9.98 17.70 -14.57
N GLY A 357 -10.05 16.36 -14.47
CA GLY A 357 -8.91 15.46 -14.68
C GLY A 357 -8.02 15.22 -13.45
N ILE A 358 -8.40 15.73 -12.27
CA ILE A 358 -7.73 15.48 -10.99
C ILE A 358 -8.48 14.37 -10.26
N VAL A 359 -7.88 13.17 -10.16
CA VAL A 359 -8.60 11.95 -9.79
C VAL A 359 -8.08 11.31 -8.50
N ASP A 360 -8.97 10.54 -7.87
CA ASP A 360 -8.69 9.63 -6.75
C ASP A 360 -8.25 10.34 -5.46
N THR A 361 -8.82 11.52 -5.23
CA THR A 361 -8.63 12.31 -4.00
C THR A 361 -9.70 12.04 -2.94
N GLU A 362 -10.65 11.16 -3.22
CA GLU A 362 -11.77 10.82 -2.33
C GLU A 362 -11.27 10.22 -1.01
N PRO A 363 -12.02 10.43 0.11
CA PRO A 363 -11.67 9.89 1.41
C PRO A 363 -11.72 8.35 1.43
N TYR A 364 -11.12 7.75 2.46
CA TYR A 364 -11.35 6.33 2.70
C TYR A 364 -12.80 6.10 3.14
N ARG A 365 -13.59 5.49 2.26
CA ARG A 365 -15.06 5.41 2.39
C ARG A 365 -15.55 4.92 3.75
N LYS A 366 -14.88 3.92 4.35
CA LYS A 366 -15.28 3.36 5.65
C LYS A 366 -15.04 4.31 6.84
N LEU A 367 -14.22 5.34 6.67
CA LEU A 367 -13.94 6.31 7.72
C LEU A 367 -15.09 7.31 7.88
N GLY A 368 -15.86 7.57 6.80
CA GLY A 368 -17.09 8.36 6.85
C GLY A 368 -16.87 9.85 7.17
N ARG A 369 -15.72 10.42 6.82
CA ARG A 369 -15.35 11.81 7.13
C ARG A 369 -15.55 12.73 5.93
N ASN A 370 -15.81 14.01 6.19
CA ASN A 370 -15.76 15.10 5.22
C ASN A 370 -14.30 15.46 4.93
N GLN A 371 -13.66 14.73 4.01
CA GLN A 371 -12.20 14.65 3.92
C GLN A 371 -11.74 14.45 2.47
N LEU A 372 -10.58 14.99 2.13
CA LEU A 372 -9.77 14.51 1.00
C LEU A 372 -8.61 13.64 1.50
N ARG A 373 -8.28 12.62 0.72
CA ARG A 373 -7.11 11.76 0.94
C ARG A 373 -6.21 11.81 -0.28
N ILE A 374 -5.06 12.40 -0.12
CA ILE A 374 -4.14 12.74 -1.20
C ILE A 374 -2.88 11.89 -1.04
N ALA A 375 -2.53 11.10 -2.06
CA ALA A 375 -1.25 10.44 -2.10
C ALA A 375 -0.14 11.40 -2.54
N THR A 376 1.01 11.26 -1.91
CA THR A 376 2.25 11.97 -2.24
C THR A 376 3.37 10.97 -2.54
N PHE A 377 3.01 9.86 -3.21
CA PHE A 377 3.97 8.85 -3.61
C PHE A 377 5.07 9.43 -4.49
N VAL A 378 6.25 8.85 -4.42
CA VAL A 378 7.47 9.40 -5.02
C VAL A 378 7.38 9.70 -6.54
N ALA A 379 6.49 9.02 -7.27
CA ALA A 379 6.23 9.26 -8.68
C ALA A 379 5.41 10.54 -8.95
N ILE A 380 4.78 11.13 -7.94
CA ILE A 380 4.01 12.37 -8.03
C ILE A 380 4.97 13.55 -7.93
N GLU A 381 4.87 14.49 -8.87
CA GLU A 381 5.70 15.69 -8.85
C GLU A 381 5.25 16.65 -7.72
N PRO A 382 6.18 17.20 -6.90
CA PRO A 382 5.80 18.17 -5.88
C PRO A 382 5.07 19.40 -6.45
N ASP A 383 5.37 19.80 -7.68
CA ASP A 383 4.67 20.92 -8.32
C ASP A 383 3.23 20.56 -8.74
N ASP A 384 2.96 19.29 -9.09
CA ASP A 384 1.59 18.81 -9.30
C ASP A 384 0.78 18.85 -7.99
N VAL A 385 1.42 18.60 -6.84
CA VAL A 385 0.79 18.75 -5.54
C VAL A 385 0.40 20.22 -5.28
N SER A 386 1.29 21.17 -5.57
CA SER A 386 0.96 22.62 -5.42
C SER A 386 -0.19 23.02 -6.34
N ALA A 387 -0.22 22.54 -7.59
CA ALA A 387 -1.29 22.80 -8.53
C ALA A 387 -2.63 22.17 -8.07
N LEU A 388 -2.61 20.96 -7.49
CA LEU A 388 -3.79 20.36 -6.85
C LEU A 388 -4.35 21.28 -5.77
N LEU A 389 -3.51 21.82 -4.86
CA LEU A 389 -3.95 22.69 -3.77
C LEU A 389 -4.57 24.00 -4.29
N ALA A 390 -3.95 24.61 -5.31
CA ALA A 390 -4.50 25.79 -5.99
C ALA A 390 -5.85 25.46 -6.67
N SER A 391 -5.99 24.28 -7.26
CA SER A 391 -7.25 23.79 -7.82
C SER A 391 -8.33 23.62 -6.75
N VAL A 392 -7.98 23.09 -5.57
CA VAL A 392 -8.92 22.95 -4.43
C VAL A 392 -9.38 24.33 -3.97
N ASP A 393 -8.47 25.27 -3.77
CA ASP A 393 -8.81 26.65 -3.34
C ASP A 393 -9.75 27.32 -4.34
N TYR A 394 -9.46 27.19 -5.64
CA TYR A 394 -10.32 27.71 -6.70
C TYR A 394 -11.73 27.11 -6.65
N VAL A 395 -11.83 25.78 -6.57
CA VAL A 395 -13.13 25.07 -6.51
C VAL A 395 -13.92 25.50 -5.28
N VAL A 396 -13.30 25.57 -4.12
CA VAL A 396 -13.97 26.00 -2.89
C VAL A 396 -14.44 27.47 -2.99
N GLY A 397 -13.64 28.35 -3.61
CA GLY A 397 -14.02 29.73 -3.90
C GLY A 397 -15.28 29.81 -4.79
N GLU A 398 -15.32 29.06 -5.87
CA GLU A 398 -16.47 29.00 -6.80
C GLU A 398 -17.74 28.39 -6.15
N LEU A 399 -17.58 27.43 -5.25
CA LEU A 399 -18.71 26.81 -4.54
C LEU A 399 -19.35 27.71 -3.47
N ARG A 400 -18.59 28.70 -2.98
CA ARG A 400 -19.04 29.67 -1.98
C ARG A 400 -19.66 30.95 -2.58
N ASN A 401 -19.47 31.18 -3.89
CA ASN A 401 -20.07 32.33 -4.63
C ASN A 401 -21.44 31.95 -5.20
#